data_c82f1d5327026907ad9c227674d3c640
#
_entry.id   c82f1d5327026907ad9c227674d3c640
#
_cell.length_a   1.000
_cell.length_b   1.000
_cell.length_c   1.000
_cell.angle_alpha   90.00
_cell.angle_beta   90.00
_cell.angle_gamma   90.00
#
_symmetry.space_group_name_H-M   'P 1'
#
loop_
_entity.id
_entity.type
_entity.pdbx_description
1 polymer ?
#
loop_
_entity_poly.entity_id
_entity_poly.type
_entity_poly.pdbx_seq_one_letter_code
_entity_poly.pdbx_strand_id
1 'polypeptide(L)'
;LKANPELAGFTGAASVDILGEAQATEELGLTDKVSIVGVGTPNATREYVKNGTIDAVCLWDPASAGYAMCDLAYKILAGEEVKEGIDLGQDGYESVTIQEGANRCVLGNAPLILNTDNIDDYDF
;
A
#
# COMPACT_ATOMS: atom_id res chain seq x y z
N LEU A 1 12.61 -19.41 3.40
CA LEU A 1 12.36 -20.11 4.66
C LEU A 1 13.24 -21.35 4.79
N LYS A 2 13.15 -22.34 3.89
CA LYS A 2 13.95 -23.58 3.99
C LYS A 2 15.46 -23.32 4.01
N ALA A 3 15.94 -22.35 3.24
CA ALA A 3 17.37 -21.97 3.19
C ALA A 3 17.80 -21.08 4.37
N ASN A 4 16.86 -20.41 5.03
CA ASN A 4 17.10 -19.47 6.14
C ASN A 4 16.06 -19.72 7.24
N PRO A 5 16.23 -20.77 8.06
CA PRO A 5 15.22 -21.17 9.05
C PRO A 5 15.09 -20.18 10.22
N GLU A 6 16.06 -19.29 10.41
CA GLU A 6 16.07 -18.25 11.45
C GLU A 6 15.38 -16.95 11.00
N LEU A 7 14.79 -16.93 9.80
CA LEU A 7 14.12 -15.74 9.28
C LEU A 7 12.86 -15.45 10.08
N ALA A 8 12.81 -14.25 10.67
CA ALA A 8 11.71 -13.82 11.53
C ALA A 8 10.58 -13.11 10.78
N GLY A 9 10.81 -12.67 9.53
CA GLY A 9 9.77 -12.01 8.75
C GLY A 9 10.16 -11.72 7.31
N PHE A 10 9.16 -11.32 6.53
CA PHE A 10 9.25 -10.94 5.13
C PHE A 10 8.59 -9.57 4.89
N THR A 11 8.99 -8.95 3.78
CA THR A 11 8.25 -7.81 3.25
C THR A 11 8.12 -7.94 1.73
N GLY A 12 6.89 -8.02 1.24
CA GLY A 12 6.57 -8.05 -0.18
C GLY A 12 6.40 -6.63 -0.74
N ALA A 13 7.12 -6.32 -1.82
CA ALA A 13 7.04 -5.02 -2.48
C ALA A 13 6.00 -4.96 -3.63
N ALA A 14 5.47 -6.11 -4.04
CA ALA A 14 4.43 -6.22 -5.05
C ALA A 14 3.27 -7.08 -4.56
N SER A 15 2.07 -6.86 -5.12
CA SER A 15 0.84 -7.51 -4.68
C SER A 15 0.85 -9.04 -4.79
N VAL A 16 1.73 -9.62 -5.61
CA VAL A 16 1.89 -11.06 -5.75
C VAL A 16 2.91 -11.66 -4.77
N ASP A 17 3.85 -10.85 -4.28
CA ASP A 17 4.90 -11.31 -3.37
C ASP A 17 4.30 -11.78 -2.06
N ILE A 18 3.49 -10.92 -1.42
CA ILE A 18 2.87 -11.16 -0.12
C ILE A 18 1.98 -12.42 -0.12
N LEU A 19 1.33 -12.72 -1.23
CA LEU A 19 0.52 -13.94 -1.38
C LEU A 19 1.40 -15.19 -1.44
N GLY A 20 2.50 -15.14 -2.18
CA GLY A 20 3.47 -16.24 -2.24
C GLY A 20 4.17 -16.47 -0.90
N GLU A 21 4.48 -15.40 -0.18
CA GLU A 21 5.05 -15.44 1.18
C GLU A 21 4.07 -16.09 2.16
N ALA A 22 2.80 -15.68 2.14
CA ALA A 22 1.76 -16.23 3.00
C ALA A 22 1.52 -17.72 2.71
N GLN A 23 1.35 -18.10 1.45
CA GLN A 23 1.18 -19.49 1.06
C GLN A 23 2.36 -20.36 1.51
N ALA A 24 3.60 -19.91 1.26
CA ALA A 24 4.80 -20.66 1.67
C ALA A 24 4.92 -20.81 3.19
N THR A 25 4.47 -19.80 3.94
CA THR A 25 4.49 -19.82 5.41
C THR A 25 3.47 -20.82 5.96
N GLU A 26 2.25 -20.84 5.41
CA GLU A 26 1.23 -21.84 5.77
C GLU A 26 1.65 -23.27 5.42
N GLU A 27 2.16 -23.49 4.20
CA GLU A 27 2.64 -24.82 3.76
C GLU A 27 3.74 -25.39 4.67
N LEU A 28 4.54 -24.53 5.29
CA LEU A 28 5.60 -24.92 6.20
C LEU A 28 5.18 -24.95 7.69
N GLY A 29 3.95 -24.54 8.00
CA GLY A 29 3.44 -24.47 9.38
C GLY A 29 4.18 -23.44 10.23
N LEU A 30 4.51 -22.28 9.67
CA LEU A 30 5.29 -21.22 10.31
C LEU A 30 4.49 -19.94 10.58
N THR A 31 3.18 -19.96 10.46
CA THR A 31 2.28 -18.80 10.62
C THR A 31 2.54 -18.03 11.94
N ASP A 32 2.75 -18.74 13.06
CA ASP A 32 3.01 -18.11 14.36
C ASP A 32 4.49 -17.72 14.59
N LYS A 33 5.35 -17.88 13.60
CA LYS A 33 6.80 -17.71 13.76
C LYS A 33 7.42 -16.69 12.84
N VAL A 34 6.72 -16.33 11.78
CA VAL A 34 7.23 -15.48 10.71
C VAL A 34 6.24 -14.37 10.47
N SER A 35 6.67 -13.12 10.68
CA SER A 35 5.88 -11.93 10.37
C SER A 35 5.88 -11.62 8.88
N ILE A 36 4.71 -11.30 8.33
CA ILE A 36 4.55 -10.90 6.93
C ILE A 36 3.87 -9.54 6.86
N VAL A 37 4.55 -8.58 6.24
CA VAL A 37 4.00 -7.27 5.89
C VAL A 37 4.36 -6.95 4.44
N GLY A 38 3.49 -6.25 3.73
CA GLY A 38 3.82 -5.91 2.34
C GLY A 38 2.69 -5.24 1.58
N VAL A 39 2.91 -5.06 0.28
CA VAL A 39 1.91 -4.49 -0.62
C VAL A 39 0.93 -5.58 -1.06
N GLY A 40 -0.37 -5.29 -0.97
CA GLY A 40 -1.41 -6.21 -1.42
C GLY A 40 -2.75 -5.50 -1.59
N THR A 41 -3.72 -6.18 -2.20
CA THR A 41 -5.10 -5.69 -2.25
C THR A 41 -5.94 -6.35 -1.17
N PRO A 42 -6.96 -5.66 -0.62
CA PRO A 42 -7.80 -6.20 0.45
C PRO A 42 -8.41 -7.56 0.08
N ASN A 43 -9.00 -7.67 -1.09
CA ASN A 43 -9.70 -8.89 -1.50
C ASN A 43 -8.78 -10.10 -1.63
N ALA A 44 -7.56 -9.91 -2.13
CA ALA A 44 -6.61 -11.01 -2.32
C ALA A 44 -5.96 -11.47 -1.01
N THR A 45 -5.80 -10.57 -0.04
CA THR A 45 -5.06 -10.84 1.22
C THR A 45 -5.95 -11.09 2.42
N ARG A 46 -7.26 -10.82 2.31
CA ARG A 46 -8.23 -10.86 3.41
C ARG A 46 -8.16 -12.13 4.26
N GLU A 47 -8.20 -13.31 3.63
CA GLU A 47 -8.17 -14.58 4.35
C GLU A 47 -6.87 -14.77 5.13
N TYR A 48 -5.73 -14.40 4.54
CA TYR A 48 -4.42 -14.50 5.19
C TYR A 48 -4.25 -13.50 6.34
N VAL A 49 -4.85 -12.31 6.24
CA VAL A 49 -4.88 -11.35 7.34
C VAL A 49 -5.77 -11.85 8.47
N LYS A 50 -6.97 -12.35 8.14
CA LYS A 50 -7.95 -12.83 9.14
C LYS A 50 -7.48 -14.08 9.89
N ASN A 51 -6.71 -14.95 9.26
CA ASN A 51 -6.16 -16.13 9.90
C ASN A 51 -4.80 -15.90 10.57
N GLY A 52 -4.25 -14.67 10.51
CA GLY A 52 -3.01 -14.27 11.16
C GLY A 52 -1.74 -14.65 10.42
N THR A 53 -1.82 -15.10 9.15
CA THR A 53 -0.65 -15.40 8.33
C THR A 53 0.04 -14.12 7.85
N ILE A 54 -0.75 -13.08 7.52
CA ILE A 54 -0.26 -11.74 7.19
C ILE A 54 -0.59 -10.79 8.32
N ASP A 55 0.40 -10.08 8.86
CA ASP A 55 0.23 -9.13 9.97
C ASP A 55 -0.38 -7.81 9.50
N ALA A 56 0.11 -7.28 8.37
CA ALA A 56 -0.41 -6.05 7.80
C ALA A 56 -0.17 -5.95 6.29
N VAL A 57 -1.11 -5.31 5.62
CA VAL A 57 -1.04 -4.98 4.19
C VAL A 57 -0.94 -3.47 4.04
N CYS A 58 0.04 -2.99 3.30
CA CYS A 58 0.29 -1.58 3.05
C CYS A 58 -0.05 -1.25 1.60
N LEU A 59 -0.87 -0.23 1.38
CA LEU A 59 -1.20 0.26 0.04
C LEU A 59 -1.71 1.71 0.11
N TRP A 60 -2.37 2.16 -0.91
CA TRP A 60 -3.13 3.42 -0.98
C TRP A 60 -4.51 3.14 -1.56
N ASP A 61 -5.48 4.03 -1.31
CA ASP A 61 -6.78 3.95 -1.97
C ASP A 61 -6.64 4.37 -3.44
N PRO A 62 -6.90 3.45 -4.41
CA PRO A 62 -6.77 3.76 -5.83
C PRO A 62 -7.74 4.83 -6.33
N ALA A 63 -8.94 4.93 -5.72
CA ALA A 63 -9.93 5.93 -6.09
C ALA A 63 -9.47 7.33 -5.68
N SER A 64 -9.04 7.51 -4.42
CA SER A 64 -8.51 8.79 -3.94
C SER A 64 -7.28 9.24 -4.71
N ALA A 65 -6.35 8.32 -5.01
CA ALA A 65 -5.19 8.61 -5.85
C ALA A 65 -5.61 9.04 -7.26
N GLY A 66 -6.59 8.35 -7.85
CA GLY A 66 -7.15 8.69 -9.17
C GLY A 66 -7.80 10.07 -9.21
N TYR A 67 -8.60 10.41 -8.20
CA TYR A 67 -9.20 11.73 -8.08
C TYR A 67 -8.14 12.83 -7.91
N ALA A 68 -7.14 12.64 -7.05
CA ALA A 68 -6.04 13.58 -6.88
C ALA A 68 -5.27 13.80 -8.20
N MET A 69 -5.00 12.73 -8.96
CA MET A 69 -4.37 12.85 -10.29
C MET A 69 -5.25 13.66 -11.28
N CYS A 70 -6.55 13.45 -11.28
CA CYS A 70 -7.47 14.19 -12.14
C CYS A 70 -7.52 15.68 -11.75
N ASP A 71 -7.55 15.99 -10.45
CA ASP A 71 -7.54 17.37 -9.97
C ASP A 71 -6.23 18.08 -10.33
N LEU A 72 -5.09 17.41 -10.16
CA LEU A 72 -3.79 17.91 -10.58
C LEU A 72 -3.78 18.23 -12.09
N ALA A 73 -4.28 17.32 -12.92
CA ALA A 73 -4.37 17.54 -14.36
C ALA A 73 -5.27 18.74 -14.71
N TYR A 74 -6.41 18.87 -14.02
CA TYR A 74 -7.32 20.02 -14.20
C TYR A 74 -6.63 21.34 -13.83
N LYS A 75 -5.96 21.41 -12.70
CA LYS A 75 -5.22 22.60 -12.25
C LYS A 75 -4.14 23.02 -13.24
N ILE A 76 -3.38 22.05 -13.77
CA ILE A 76 -2.37 22.30 -14.83
C ILE A 76 -3.03 22.90 -16.09
N LEU A 77 -4.15 22.33 -16.55
CA LEU A 77 -4.87 22.82 -17.71
C LEU A 77 -5.49 24.20 -17.49
N ALA A 78 -5.87 24.52 -16.25
CA ALA A 78 -6.34 25.85 -15.84
C ALA A 78 -5.21 26.90 -15.74
N GLY A 79 -3.95 26.49 -15.89
CA GLY A 79 -2.79 27.36 -15.79
C GLY A 79 -2.33 27.63 -14.34
N GLU A 80 -2.79 26.83 -13.39
CA GLU A 80 -2.31 26.92 -12.02
C GLU A 80 -0.86 26.40 -11.90
N GLU A 81 -0.09 27.05 -11.06
CA GLU A 81 1.27 26.62 -10.78
C GLU A 81 1.29 25.39 -9.86
N VAL A 82 1.90 24.30 -10.32
CA VAL A 82 2.15 23.12 -9.47
C VAL A 82 3.34 23.42 -8.56
N LYS A 83 3.07 23.55 -7.26
CA LYS A 83 4.06 23.91 -6.24
C LYS A 83 3.88 23.09 -4.97
N GLU A 84 4.89 23.15 -4.11
CA GLU A 84 4.86 22.54 -2.78
C GLU A 84 3.61 22.97 -2.02
N GLY A 85 2.94 22.00 -1.39
CA GLY A 85 1.75 22.23 -0.59
C GLY A 85 0.46 22.47 -1.39
N ILE A 86 0.45 22.22 -2.72
CA ILE A 86 -0.80 22.29 -3.50
C ILE A 86 -1.80 21.26 -2.98
N ASP A 87 -3.04 21.68 -2.77
CA ASP A 87 -4.15 20.84 -2.34
C ASP A 87 -4.83 20.20 -3.55
N LEU A 88 -4.96 18.87 -3.55
CA LEU A 88 -5.61 18.07 -4.59
C LEU A 88 -6.97 17.51 -4.13
N GLY A 89 -7.54 18.03 -3.05
CA GLY A 89 -8.92 17.82 -2.64
C GLY A 89 -9.26 16.39 -2.20
N GLN A 90 -8.26 15.58 -1.83
CA GLN A 90 -8.45 14.22 -1.30
C GLN A 90 -7.63 14.06 -0.03
N ASP A 91 -8.12 13.21 0.88
CA ASP A 91 -7.44 12.88 2.13
C ASP A 91 -6.03 12.36 1.85
N GLY A 92 -5.02 12.96 2.50
CA GLY A 92 -3.61 12.68 2.28
C GLY A 92 -2.99 13.32 1.04
N TYR A 93 -3.78 14.12 0.29
CA TYR A 93 -3.34 14.89 -0.87
C TYR A 93 -3.64 16.39 -0.74
N GLU A 94 -4.02 16.86 0.46
CA GLU A 94 -4.33 18.27 0.75
C GLU A 94 -3.08 19.16 0.77
N SER A 95 -1.91 18.56 0.90
CA SER A 95 -0.63 19.27 0.92
C SER A 95 0.48 18.37 0.38
N VAL A 96 0.57 18.29 -0.94
CA VAL A 96 1.53 17.40 -1.58
C VAL A 96 2.96 17.95 -1.51
N THR A 97 3.92 17.02 -1.52
CA THR A 97 5.35 17.33 -1.63
C THR A 97 5.79 17.25 -3.08
N ILE A 98 6.65 18.19 -3.49
CA ILE A 98 7.27 18.18 -4.81
C ILE A 98 8.68 17.61 -4.71
N GLN A 99 8.90 16.46 -5.31
CA GLN A 99 10.23 15.90 -5.45
C GLN A 99 10.84 16.31 -6.79
N GLU A 100 11.89 17.11 -6.73
CA GLU A 100 12.64 17.53 -7.90
C GLU A 100 13.64 16.42 -8.30
N GLY A 101 13.87 16.26 -9.62
CA GLY A 101 14.77 15.25 -10.17
C GLY A 101 14.74 15.26 -11.68
N ALA A 102 15.16 14.16 -12.30
CA ALA A 102 15.07 13.98 -13.74
C ALA A 102 13.61 14.09 -14.24
N ASN A 103 12.69 13.61 -13.42
CA ASN A 103 11.25 13.83 -13.55
C ASN A 103 10.74 14.48 -12.27
N ARG A 104 9.91 15.50 -12.41
CA ARG A 104 9.26 16.14 -11.29
C ARG A 104 8.12 15.24 -10.81
N CYS A 105 8.13 14.84 -9.55
CA CYS A 105 7.09 13.99 -8.96
C CYS A 105 6.28 14.75 -7.93
N VAL A 106 4.99 14.53 -7.94
CA VAL A 106 4.04 15.05 -6.93
C VAL A 106 3.68 13.90 -5.99
N LEU A 107 4.00 14.04 -4.72
CA LEU A 107 3.86 12.99 -3.72
C LEU A 107 2.76 13.35 -2.72
N GLY A 108 1.73 12.52 -2.62
CA GLY A 108 0.77 12.54 -1.53
C GLY A 108 1.27 11.77 -0.31
N ASN A 109 0.57 11.89 0.80
CA ASN A 109 0.82 11.14 2.03
C ASN A 109 -0.47 10.44 2.49
N ALA A 110 -0.92 9.46 1.72
CA ALA A 110 -2.15 8.72 1.92
C ALA A 110 -1.89 7.19 2.08
N PRO A 111 -1.04 6.77 3.04
CA PRO A 111 -0.83 5.35 3.27
C PRO A 111 -2.09 4.73 3.86
N LEU A 112 -2.50 3.59 3.31
CA LEU A 112 -3.55 2.74 3.85
C LEU A 112 -2.90 1.48 4.43
N ILE A 113 -3.08 1.25 5.73
CA ILE A 113 -2.56 0.07 6.42
C ILE A 113 -3.74 -0.78 6.87
N LEU A 114 -3.83 -1.99 6.32
CA LEU A 114 -4.88 -2.95 6.59
C LEU A 114 -4.37 -4.05 7.51
N ASN A 115 -5.19 -4.40 8.47
CA ASN A 115 -4.98 -5.49 9.43
C ASN A 115 -6.33 -6.16 9.76
N THR A 116 -6.38 -7.01 10.76
CA THR A 116 -7.60 -7.71 11.19
C THR A 116 -8.75 -6.79 11.59
N ASP A 117 -8.45 -5.55 12.02
CA ASP A 117 -9.47 -4.64 12.55
C ASP A 117 -10.25 -3.92 11.45
N ASN A 118 -9.64 -3.72 10.26
CA ASN A 118 -10.20 -2.85 9.23
C ASN A 118 -10.22 -3.44 7.81
N ILE A 119 -9.67 -4.63 7.57
CA ILE A 119 -9.59 -5.18 6.21
C ILE A 119 -10.96 -5.43 5.57
N ASP A 120 -11.99 -5.65 6.39
CA ASP A 120 -13.36 -5.87 5.92
C ASP A 120 -14.07 -4.58 5.45
N ASP A 121 -13.52 -3.41 5.77
CA ASP A 121 -14.07 -2.12 5.34
C ASP A 121 -13.73 -1.79 3.87
N TYR A 122 -12.86 -2.59 3.24
CA TYR A 122 -12.35 -2.36 1.89
C TYR A 122 -12.69 -3.51 0.95
N ASP A 123 -13.24 -3.20 -0.23
CA ASP A 123 -13.70 -4.17 -1.23
C ASP A 123 -13.14 -3.82 -2.63
N PHE A 124 -11.83 -3.99 -2.80
CA PHE A 124 -11.13 -3.83 -4.07
C PHE A 124 -9.87 -4.68 -4.19
#